data_51d03f7f4f6952913e67262f9b4bf934
#
_entry.id   51d03f7f4f6952913e67262f9b4bf934
#
_cell.length_a   1.000
_cell.length_b   1.000
_cell.length_c   1.000
_cell.angle_alpha   90.00
_cell.angle_beta   90.00
_cell.angle_gamma   90.00
#
_symmetry.space_group_name_H-M   'P 1'
#
loop_
_entity.id
_entity.type
_entity.pdbx_description
1 polymer ?
#
loop_
_entity_poly.entity_id
_entity_poly.type
_entity_poly.pdbx_seq_one_letter_code
_entity_poly.pdbx_strand_id
1 'polypeptide(L)'
;MYKRQNENRIKLVPIAPSRGIIYDRNGIPLALNRTIYQIEMMPEKVDNVQQTLDALRSVVDLTDDDIAAFRKERARSHRFTSIPVKTNLTEVQVARFAVNQYRFPGVEVKGYKRRYYPYGSALTHVIGYVSKINDKDVERLNNDGKLANYAATHDIGKLGIERYYEDVLHGQTGYEEVEVNNRGRVIRQLKEVPPQAGHDIYLTLDLKLQQYIETLLAGSRAAVVVTDPRTGGVLALVSTPSYDPNLFVDGISSKDYSALLNDPNTPLVNRATQGVYPPASTVKPYVAVSALSAGVITRNTTLFDPGWWQLPGSEKRYRDWKKWGHERLNVTRSLEESADTFFYQVAYDMGIDRLSEWMGKFGYGHYTCLLYTSDAADEAR
;
A
#
# COMPACT_ATOMS: atom_id res chain seq x y z
N MET A 1 16.70 12.78 47.84
CA MET A 1 16.72 11.32 47.68
C MET A 1 15.33 10.72 47.41
N TYR A 2 14.27 11.10 48.11
CA TYR A 2 12.91 10.55 47.93
C TYR A 2 12.27 10.77 46.56
N LYS A 3 12.51 11.88 45.86
CA LYS A 3 11.95 12.12 44.52
C LYS A 3 12.49 11.14 43.47
N ARG A 4 13.78 10.81 43.47
CA ARG A 4 14.39 9.83 42.55
C ARG A 4 13.94 8.38 42.79
N GLN A 5 13.53 8.02 44.03
CA GLN A 5 13.04 6.68 44.33
C GLN A 5 11.60 6.46 43.81
N ASN A 6 10.76 7.51 43.73
CA ASN A 6 9.40 7.40 43.17
C ASN A 6 9.41 7.34 41.64
N GLU A 7 10.30 8.09 40.97
CA GLU A 7 10.45 8.08 39.53
C GLU A 7 10.91 6.72 38.95
N ASN A 8 11.69 5.95 39.74
CA ASN A 8 12.12 4.60 39.35
C ASN A 8 11.08 3.49 39.58
N ARG A 9 9.90 3.81 40.13
CA ARG A 9 8.82 2.85 40.39
C ARG A 9 7.68 2.94 39.40
N ILE A 10 7.57 4.03 38.65
CA ILE A 10 6.51 4.23 37.67
C ILE A 10 7.05 3.93 36.28
N LYS A 11 6.36 3.07 35.56
CA LYS A 11 6.63 2.76 34.16
C LYS A 11 5.41 3.09 33.31
N LEU A 12 5.64 3.72 32.17
CA LEU A 12 4.62 3.90 31.13
C LEU A 12 4.63 2.67 30.22
N VAL A 13 3.49 2.03 30.11
CA VAL A 13 3.24 0.91 29.18
C VAL A 13 2.34 1.45 28.06
N PRO A 14 2.84 1.54 26.82
CA PRO A 14 2.05 2.08 25.72
C PRO A 14 0.95 1.10 25.30
N ILE A 15 -0.20 1.64 24.90
CA ILE A 15 -1.39 0.91 24.41
C ILE A 15 -1.60 1.28 22.95
N ALA A 16 -1.61 0.28 22.05
CA ALA A 16 -1.78 0.51 20.62
C ALA A 16 -3.19 1.03 20.29
N PRO A 17 -3.30 2.04 19.42
CA PRO A 17 -4.59 2.48 18.90
C PRO A 17 -5.16 1.46 17.91
N SER A 18 -6.47 1.51 17.69
CA SER A 18 -7.11 0.77 16.61
C SER A 18 -6.95 1.56 15.31
N ARG A 19 -6.41 0.93 14.26
CA ARG A 19 -6.25 1.57 12.96
C ARG A 19 -7.61 1.81 12.30
N GLY A 20 -7.80 2.96 11.64
CA GLY A 20 -9.02 3.29 10.89
C GLY A 20 -9.32 2.30 9.77
N ILE A 21 -10.59 2.12 9.45
CA ILE A 21 -11.06 1.25 8.36
C ILE A 21 -11.06 2.03 7.05
N ILE A 22 -10.76 1.34 5.95
CA ILE A 22 -10.86 1.91 4.62
C ILE A 22 -12.09 1.34 3.94
N TYR A 23 -12.98 2.21 3.49
CA TYR A 23 -14.22 1.87 2.80
C TYR A 23 -14.19 2.29 1.34
N ASP A 24 -14.95 1.59 0.50
CA ASP A 24 -15.30 2.07 -0.83
C ASP A 24 -16.37 3.17 -0.76
N ARG A 25 -16.76 3.74 -1.90
CA ARG A 25 -17.80 4.77 -1.99
C ARG A 25 -19.18 4.33 -1.49
N ASN A 26 -19.43 3.03 -1.41
CA ASN A 26 -20.70 2.43 -1.01
C ASN A 26 -20.68 1.96 0.45
N GLY A 27 -19.59 2.22 1.19
CA GLY A 27 -19.41 1.79 2.57
C GLY A 27 -18.99 0.33 2.72
N ILE A 28 -18.47 -0.30 1.67
CA ILE A 28 -17.94 -1.66 1.74
C ILE A 28 -16.52 -1.60 2.29
N PRO A 29 -16.19 -2.33 3.38
CA PRO A 29 -14.87 -2.28 3.98
C PRO A 29 -13.83 -2.98 3.11
N LEU A 30 -12.82 -2.23 2.66
CA LEU A 30 -11.72 -2.68 1.81
C LEU A 30 -10.49 -3.12 2.61
N ALA A 31 -10.26 -2.49 3.75
CA ALA A 31 -9.24 -2.88 4.73
C ALA A 31 -9.80 -2.71 6.14
N LEU A 32 -9.73 -3.76 6.92
CA LEU A 32 -10.30 -3.82 8.28
C LEU A 32 -9.32 -4.45 9.27
N ASN A 33 -9.66 -4.43 10.56
CA ASN A 33 -8.84 -5.04 11.59
C ASN A 33 -9.54 -6.29 12.13
N ARG A 34 -8.87 -7.45 12.04
CA ARG A 34 -9.32 -8.69 12.67
C ARG A 34 -8.64 -8.90 14.00
N THR A 35 -9.34 -9.44 14.96
CA THR A 35 -8.71 -9.93 16.18
C THR A 35 -8.08 -11.29 15.86
N ILE A 36 -6.77 -11.36 16.05
CA ILE A 36 -6.04 -12.63 16.06
C ILE A 36 -5.63 -12.95 17.48
N TYR A 37 -5.55 -14.22 17.78
CA TYR A 37 -5.12 -14.70 19.09
C TYR A 37 -3.72 -15.28 19.00
N GLN A 38 -2.91 -14.99 19.99
CA GLN A 38 -1.59 -15.63 20.19
C GLN A 38 -1.44 -16.13 21.60
N ILE A 39 -0.65 -17.19 21.76
CA ILE A 39 -0.19 -17.64 23.07
C ILE A 39 1.11 -16.96 23.38
N GLU A 40 1.17 -16.36 24.54
CA GLU A 40 2.38 -15.75 25.11
C GLU A 40 2.81 -16.47 26.38
N MET A 41 4.11 -16.55 26.57
CA MET A 41 4.71 -17.09 27.77
C MET A 41 5.57 -16.02 28.44
N MET A 42 5.39 -15.85 29.74
CA MET A 42 6.30 -15.06 30.59
C MET A 42 7.31 -16.02 31.24
N PRO A 43 8.55 -16.09 30.77
CA PRO A 43 9.50 -17.12 31.19
C PRO A 43 9.78 -17.15 32.68
N GLU A 44 9.65 -16.00 33.35
CA GLU A 44 9.88 -15.92 34.82
C GLU A 44 8.76 -16.58 35.65
N LYS A 45 7.55 -16.70 35.08
CA LYS A 45 6.39 -17.34 35.74
C LYS A 45 6.30 -18.84 35.47
N VAL A 46 7.23 -19.38 34.70
CA VAL A 46 7.24 -20.78 34.25
C VAL A 46 8.43 -21.51 34.89
N ASP A 47 8.17 -22.58 35.61
CA ASP A 47 9.23 -23.35 36.32
C ASP A 47 10.19 -24.03 35.34
N ASN A 48 9.67 -24.67 34.30
CA ASN A 48 10.44 -25.31 33.24
C ASN A 48 9.87 -24.98 31.85
N VAL A 49 10.54 -24.06 31.17
CA VAL A 49 10.13 -23.58 29.84
C VAL A 49 10.09 -24.71 28.82
N GLN A 50 11.07 -25.62 28.82
CA GLN A 50 11.08 -26.71 27.81
C GLN A 50 9.92 -27.69 28.02
N GLN A 51 9.70 -28.11 29.27
CA GLN A 51 8.59 -29.00 29.60
C GLN A 51 7.23 -28.35 29.29
N THR A 52 7.09 -27.04 29.51
CA THR A 52 5.86 -26.30 29.17
C THR A 52 5.64 -26.24 27.66
N LEU A 53 6.70 -25.99 26.86
CA LEU A 53 6.60 -26.01 25.40
C LEU A 53 6.21 -27.40 24.88
N ASP A 54 6.79 -28.46 25.44
CA ASP A 54 6.47 -29.85 25.05
C ASP A 54 5.01 -30.20 25.40
N ALA A 55 4.51 -29.75 26.55
CA ALA A 55 3.12 -29.92 26.93
C ALA A 55 2.15 -29.10 26.04
N LEU A 56 2.53 -27.90 25.62
CA LEU A 56 1.74 -27.05 24.72
C LEU A 56 1.59 -27.65 23.31
N ARG A 57 2.52 -28.49 22.86
CA ARG A 57 2.44 -29.14 21.54
C ARG A 57 1.11 -29.87 21.35
N SER A 58 0.64 -30.59 22.37
CA SER A 58 -0.60 -31.37 22.31
C SER A 58 -1.88 -30.53 22.43
N VAL A 59 -1.75 -29.30 22.93
CA VAL A 59 -2.92 -28.43 23.19
C VAL A 59 -3.17 -27.48 22.02
N VAL A 60 -2.09 -26.91 21.44
CA VAL A 60 -2.20 -25.85 20.42
C VAL A 60 -1.46 -26.17 19.12
N ASP A 61 -1.13 -27.44 18.88
CA ASP A 61 -0.46 -27.89 17.67
C ASP A 61 0.84 -27.08 17.42
N LEU A 62 1.69 -26.94 18.44
CA LEU A 62 2.92 -26.17 18.37
C LEU A 62 3.94 -26.85 17.46
N THR A 63 4.48 -26.12 16.50
CA THR A 63 5.48 -26.62 15.55
C THR A 63 6.91 -26.41 16.03
N ASP A 64 7.88 -27.05 15.39
CA ASP A 64 9.31 -26.81 15.69
C ASP A 64 9.75 -25.42 15.30
N ASP A 65 9.16 -24.86 14.23
CA ASP A 65 9.40 -23.48 13.79
C ASP A 65 8.90 -22.47 14.82
N ASP A 66 7.71 -22.68 15.42
CA ASP A 66 7.18 -21.86 16.50
C ASP A 66 8.15 -21.85 17.69
N ILE A 67 8.65 -23.02 18.08
CA ILE A 67 9.60 -23.17 19.18
C ILE A 67 10.94 -22.49 18.86
N ALA A 68 11.44 -22.62 17.64
CA ALA A 68 12.67 -21.96 17.20
C ALA A 68 12.52 -20.44 17.24
N ALA A 69 11.38 -19.90 16.75
CA ALA A 69 11.06 -18.48 16.81
C ALA A 69 10.98 -17.97 18.27
N PHE A 70 10.29 -18.71 19.13
CA PHE A 70 10.21 -18.39 20.56
C PHE A 70 11.60 -18.35 21.22
N ARG A 71 12.46 -19.36 20.95
CA ARG A 71 13.82 -19.41 21.54
C ARG A 71 14.68 -18.22 21.09
N LYS A 72 14.56 -17.83 19.81
CA LYS A 72 15.27 -16.68 19.24
C LYS A 72 14.84 -15.38 19.93
N GLU A 73 13.53 -15.21 20.11
CA GLU A 73 12.97 -14.01 20.76
C GLU A 73 13.32 -13.97 22.26
N ARG A 74 13.24 -15.12 22.93
CA ARG A 74 13.64 -15.26 24.35
C ARG A 74 15.09 -14.85 24.61
N ALA A 75 16.00 -15.13 23.68
CA ALA A 75 17.41 -14.78 23.81
C ALA A 75 17.65 -13.26 23.80
N ARG A 76 16.70 -12.49 23.24
CA ARG A 76 16.78 -11.03 23.12
C ARG A 76 15.93 -10.29 24.14
N SER A 77 15.00 -10.97 24.78
CA SER A 77 14.02 -10.39 25.70
C SER A 77 14.38 -10.59 27.17
N HIS A 78 13.90 -9.69 28.01
CA HIS A 78 14.03 -9.83 29.47
C HIS A 78 13.12 -10.94 29.99
N ARG A 79 13.52 -11.59 31.11
CA ARG A 79 12.81 -12.75 31.70
C ARG A 79 11.35 -12.47 32.09
N PHE A 80 11.02 -11.22 32.39
CA PHE A 80 9.69 -10.76 32.80
C PHE A 80 8.87 -10.24 31.62
N THR A 81 9.39 -10.30 30.39
CA THR A 81 8.66 -9.94 29.18
C THR A 81 7.84 -11.12 28.69
N SER A 82 6.59 -10.88 28.36
CA SER A 82 5.73 -11.88 27.71
C SER A 82 6.21 -12.06 26.27
N ILE A 83 6.44 -13.30 25.86
CA ILE A 83 7.03 -13.66 24.57
C ILE A 83 6.02 -14.52 23.79
N PRO A 84 5.73 -14.21 22.52
CA PRO A 84 4.88 -15.05 21.69
C PRO A 84 5.46 -16.46 21.53
N VAL A 85 4.64 -17.47 21.81
CA VAL A 85 4.96 -18.88 21.59
C VAL A 85 4.36 -19.37 20.29
N LYS A 86 3.10 -18.96 20.02
CA LYS A 86 2.40 -19.24 18.77
C LYS A 86 1.45 -18.11 18.43
N THR A 87 1.50 -17.66 17.19
CA THR A 87 0.60 -16.65 16.63
C THR A 87 -0.51 -17.28 15.79
N ASN A 88 -1.53 -16.51 15.44
CA ASN A 88 -2.62 -16.97 14.56
C ASN A 88 -3.34 -18.23 15.07
N LEU A 89 -3.67 -18.29 16.35
CA LEU A 89 -4.45 -19.39 16.89
C LEU A 89 -5.83 -19.45 16.27
N THR A 90 -6.28 -20.66 15.94
CA THR A 90 -7.66 -20.91 15.57
C THR A 90 -8.56 -20.83 16.81
N GLU A 91 -9.86 -20.59 16.62
CA GLU A 91 -10.85 -20.60 17.71
C GLU A 91 -10.83 -21.92 18.49
N VAL A 92 -10.62 -23.04 17.78
CA VAL A 92 -10.50 -24.35 18.40
C VAL A 92 -9.26 -24.45 19.30
N GLN A 93 -8.12 -23.91 18.86
CA GLN A 93 -6.90 -23.87 19.67
C GLN A 93 -7.04 -22.98 20.89
N VAL A 94 -7.71 -21.80 20.74
CA VAL A 94 -8.04 -20.92 21.84
C VAL A 94 -8.92 -21.64 22.86
N ALA A 95 -9.98 -22.31 22.42
CA ALA A 95 -10.87 -23.07 23.29
C ALA A 95 -10.15 -24.22 24.01
N ARG A 96 -9.32 -24.99 23.29
CA ARG A 96 -8.51 -26.08 23.87
C ARG A 96 -7.55 -25.55 24.94
N PHE A 97 -6.92 -24.42 24.67
CA PHE A 97 -6.02 -23.81 25.65
C PHE A 97 -6.80 -23.31 26.87
N ALA A 98 -7.93 -22.62 26.68
CA ALA A 98 -8.73 -22.08 27.78
C ALA A 98 -9.16 -23.18 28.79
N VAL A 99 -9.56 -24.35 28.30
CA VAL A 99 -9.90 -25.50 29.17
C VAL A 99 -8.69 -26.04 29.92
N ASN A 100 -7.48 -25.92 29.35
CA ASN A 100 -6.23 -26.44 29.91
C ASN A 100 -5.38 -25.36 30.61
N GLN A 101 -5.82 -24.11 30.65
CA GLN A 101 -5.02 -22.94 31.12
C GLN A 101 -4.45 -23.15 32.53
N TYR A 102 -5.19 -23.83 33.42
CA TYR A 102 -4.76 -24.12 34.79
C TYR A 102 -3.47 -24.96 34.86
N ARG A 103 -3.12 -25.68 33.79
CA ARG A 103 -1.88 -26.48 33.68
C ARG A 103 -0.67 -25.66 33.26
N PHE A 104 -0.87 -24.41 32.82
CA PHE A 104 0.16 -23.59 32.21
C PHE A 104 0.32 -22.23 32.93
N PRO A 105 0.81 -22.22 34.20
CA PRO A 105 1.05 -20.96 34.86
C PRO A 105 2.09 -20.14 34.07
N GLY A 106 1.83 -18.84 33.90
CA GLY A 106 2.70 -17.95 33.13
C GLY A 106 2.53 -18.00 31.61
N VAL A 107 1.52 -18.73 31.14
CA VAL A 107 1.12 -18.76 29.73
C VAL A 107 -0.30 -18.19 29.59
N GLU A 108 -0.50 -17.29 28.65
CA GLU A 108 -1.78 -16.60 28.46
C GLU A 108 -2.10 -16.48 26.96
N VAL A 109 -3.39 -16.49 26.63
CA VAL A 109 -3.88 -16.11 25.29
C VAL A 109 -4.14 -14.62 25.28
N LYS A 110 -3.58 -13.91 24.30
CA LYS A 110 -3.87 -12.49 24.07
C LYS A 110 -4.42 -12.26 22.67
N GLY A 111 -5.38 -11.35 22.59
CA GLY A 111 -5.95 -10.89 21.32
C GLY A 111 -5.25 -9.63 20.85
N TYR A 112 -4.87 -9.61 19.57
CA TYR A 112 -4.28 -8.45 18.90
C TYR A 112 -5.11 -8.07 17.70
N LYS A 113 -5.19 -6.78 17.39
CA LYS A 113 -5.77 -6.28 16.16
C LYS A 113 -4.75 -6.37 15.03
N ARG A 114 -5.10 -7.11 13.98
CA ARG A 114 -4.30 -7.30 12.78
C ARG A 114 -5.02 -6.76 11.57
N ARG A 115 -4.29 -6.05 10.71
CA ARG A 115 -4.83 -5.57 9.43
C ARG A 115 -5.21 -6.73 8.53
N TYR A 116 -6.33 -6.60 7.83
CA TYR A 116 -6.86 -7.62 6.95
C TYR A 116 -7.52 -7.00 5.72
N TYR A 117 -7.21 -7.57 4.56
CA TYR A 117 -7.70 -7.15 3.25
C TYR A 117 -8.62 -8.25 2.69
N PRO A 118 -9.95 -8.09 2.80
CA PRO A 118 -10.91 -9.17 2.54
C PRO A 118 -10.98 -9.60 1.07
N TYR A 119 -10.52 -8.75 0.16
CA TYR A 119 -10.61 -9.00 -1.29
C TYR A 119 -9.30 -9.45 -1.92
N GLY A 120 -8.31 -9.84 -1.10
CA GLY A 120 -7.04 -10.39 -1.57
C GLY A 120 -6.32 -9.44 -2.52
N SER A 121 -5.98 -9.93 -3.71
CA SER A 121 -5.23 -9.18 -4.72
C SER A 121 -5.99 -8.01 -5.35
N ALA A 122 -7.31 -7.96 -5.18
CA ALA A 122 -8.10 -6.83 -5.66
C ALA A 122 -7.73 -5.55 -4.90
N LEU A 123 -7.58 -4.44 -5.60
CA LEU A 123 -7.26 -3.12 -5.04
C LEU A 123 -5.85 -2.96 -4.43
N THR A 124 -5.00 -3.99 -4.42
CA THR A 124 -3.69 -3.93 -3.73
C THR A 124 -2.86 -2.75 -4.18
N HIS A 125 -2.82 -2.46 -5.47
CA HIS A 125 -2.05 -1.34 -6.03
C HIS A 125 -2.57 0.05 -5.64
N VAL A 126 -3.81 0.13 -5.13
CA VAL A 126 -4.40 1.38 -4.64
C VAL A 126 -4.31 1.46 -3.12
N ILE A 127 -4.81 0.44 -2.43
CA ILE A 127 -4.87 0.44 -0.97
C ILE A 127 -3.46 0.28 -0.39
N GLY A 128 -2.61 -0.52 -1.04
CA GLY A 128 -1.32 -0.90 -0.49
C GLY A 128 -1.48 -1.91 0.64
N TYR A 129 -0.55 -1.90 1.56
CA TYR A 129 -0.56 -2.79 2.73
C TYR A 129 0.20 -2.18 3.91
N VAL A 130 -0.06 -2.71 5.09
CA VAL A 130 0.77 -2.50 6.27
C VAL A 130 1.77 -3.66 6.41
N SER A 131 2.94 -3.37 6.95
CA SER A 131 3.91 -4.40 7.31
C SER A 131 4.76 -3.93 8.50
N LYS A 132 5.57 -4.84 9.04
CA LYS A 132 6.42 -4.57 10.20
C LYS A 132 7.29 -3.34 9.98
N ILE A 133 7.39 -2.53 11.03
CA ILE A 133 8.28 -1.36 11.09
C ILE A 133 9.72 -1.85 10.95
N ASN A 134 10.46 -1.30 9.99
CA ASN A 134 11.87 -1.56 9.76
C ASN A 134 12.75 -0.37 10.18
N ASP A 135 14.08 -0.52 10.08
CA ASP A 135 15.02 0.52 10.52
C ASP A 135 14.84 1.85 9.77
N LYS A 136 14.51 1.81 8.47
CA LYS A 136 14.22 3.03 7.69
C LYS A 136 12.94 3.73 8.16
N ASP A 137 11.91 2.96 8.54
CA ASP A 137 10.69 3.53 9.11
C ASP A 137 10.97 4.18 10.45
N VAL A 138 11.79 3.54 11.31
CA VAL A 138 12.20 4.10 12.60
C VAL A 138 12.94 5.41 12.40
N GLU A 139 13.87 5.47 11.46
CA GLU A 139 14.61 6.70 11.14
C GLU A 139 13.66 7.82 10.67
N ARG A 140 12.74 7.51 9.75
CA ARG A 140 11.73 8.46 9.27
C ARG A 140 10.84 8.95 10.41
N LEU A 141 10.26 8.06 11.20
CA LEU A 141 9.41 8.40 12.34
C LEU A 141 10.14 9.24 13.38
N ASN A 142 11.42 8.98 13.59
CA ASN A 142 12.26 9.77 14.51
C ASN A 142 12.50 11.18 13.96
N ASN A 143 12.81 11.31 12.67
CA ASN A 143 13.00 12.60 12.01
C ASN A 143 11.70 13.44 12.01
N ASP A 144 10.56 12.78 11.86
CA ASP A 144 9.23 13.42 11.92
C ASP A 144 8.75 13.69 13.35
N GLY A 145 9.50 13.27 14.39
CA GLY A 145 9.11 13.40 15.80
C GLY A 145 7.92 12.52 16.21
N LYS A 146 7.60 11.48 15.43
CA LYS A 146 6.41 10.64 15.62
C LYS A 146 6.70 9.29 16.28
N LEU A 147 7.96 8.93 16.48
CA LEU A 147 8.38 7.60 16.97
C LEU A 147 7.67 7.18 18.26
N ALA A 148 7.43 8.12 19.19
CA ALA A 148 6.75 7.84 20.45
C ALA A 148 5.30 7.33 20.25
N ASN A 149 4.61 7.78 19.18
CA ASN A 149 3.26 7.33 18.84
C ASN A 149 3.20 5.90 18.32
N TYR A 150 4.36 5.31 17.97
CA TYR A 150 4.47 3.92 17.50
C TYR A 150 5.02 2.96 18.55
N ALA A 151 5.16 3.40 19.80
CA ALA A 151 5.77 2.60 20.87
C ALA A 151 5.02 1.29 21.17
N ALA A 152 3.71 1.21 20.86
CA ALA A 152 2.90 0.01 21.03
C ALA A 152 2.51 -0.65 19.69
N THR A 153 2.90 -0.06 18.56
CA THR A 153 2.51 -0.51 17.22
C THR A 153 3.69 -1.18 16.54
N HIS A 154 3.45 -2.32 15.92
CA HIS A 154 4.49 -3.08 15.23
C HIS A 154 4.44 -2.93 13.72
N ASP A 155 3.35 -2.39 13.17
CA ASP A 155 3.06 -2.29 11.76
C ASP A 155 2.87 -0.84 11.34
N ILE A 156 3.21 -0.54 10.08
CA ILE A 156 3.08 0.78 9.46
C ILE A 156 2.65 0.60 8.00
N GLY A 157 1.93 1.57 7.44
CA GLY A 157 1.59 1.59 6.01
C GLY A 157 2.84 1.71 5.14
N LYS A 158 2.99 0.79 4.18
CA LYS A 158 4.16 0.72 3.29
C LYS A 158 3.90 1.31 1.92
N LEU A 159 2.73 1.12 1.38
CA LEU A 159 2.34 1.57 0.04
C LEU A 159 0.91 2.10 0.00
N GLY A 160 0.57 2.80 -1.09
CA GLY A 160 -0.79 3.21 -1.42
C GLY A 160 -1.48 4.07 -0.38
N ILE A 161 -2.79 3.91 -0.26
CA ILE A 161 -3.64 4.63 0.71
C ILE A 161 -3.18 4.38 2.15
N GLU A 162 -2.75 3.15 2.48
CA GLU A 162 -2.24 2.80 3.80
C GLU A 162 -1.05 3.67 4.22
N ARG A 163 -0.15 3.98 3.30
CA ARG A 163 1.01 4.84 3.55
C ARG A 163 0.66 6.32 3.47
N TYR A 164 -0.09 6.71 2.43
CA TYR A 164 -0.39 8.13 2.19
C TYR A 164 -1.23 8.74 3.32
N TYR A 165 -2.19 7.98 3.83
CA TYR A 165 -3.05 8.40 4.94
C TYR A 165 -2.64 7.80 6.29
N GLU A 166 -1.37 7.42 6.46
CA GLU A 166 -0.86 6.83 7.70
C GLU A 166 -1.23 7.65 8.94
N ASP A 167 -1.02 8.95 8.90
CA ASP A 167 -1.30 9.85 10.04
C ASP A 167 -2.80 9.91 10.40
N VAL A 168 -3.67 9.67 9.43
CA VAL A 168 -5.14 9.65 9.64
C VAL A 168 -5.58 8.28 10.16
N LEU A 169 -5.01 7.21 9.57
CA LEU A 169 -5.40 5.84 9.85
C LEU A 169 -4.83 5.29 11.16
N HIS A 170 -3.61 5.70 11.56
CA HIS A 170 -2.91 5.10 12.71
C HIS A 170 -3.58 5.42 14.04
N GLY A 171 -3.99 6.68 14.28
CA GLY A 171 -4.53 7.14 15.56
C GLY A 171 -3.44 7.57 16.56
N GLN A 172 -3.82 7.64 17.84
CA GLN A 172 -2.93 8.08 18.92
C GLN A 172 -2.74 6.98 19.96
N THR A 173 -1.48 6.67 20.27
CA THR A 173 -1.12 5.69 21.30
C THR A 173 -1.55 6.18 22.67
N GLY A 174 -2.23 5.30 23.41
CA GLY A 174 -2.52 5.48 24.83
C GLY A 174 -1.38 4.96 25.72
N TYR A 175 -1.54 5.08 27.01
CA TYR A 175 -0.57 4.51 27.95
C TYR A 175 -1.19 4.19 29.29
N GLU A 176 -0.63 3.18 29.95
CA GLU A 176 -0.87 2.86 31.35
C GLU A 176 0.34 3.30 32.19
N GLU A 177 0.07 4.03 33.26
CA GLU A 177 1.06 4.24 34.32
C GLU A 177 0.98 3.09 35.31
N VAL A 178 2.02 2.30 35.36
CA VAL A 178 2.09 1.14 36.26
C VAL A 178 3.20 1.31 37.29
N GLU A 179 2.92 0.94 38.55
CA GLU A 179 3.95 0.84 39.59
C GLU A 179 4.69 -0.49 39.43
N VAL A 180 6.00 -0.42 39.33
CA VAL A 180 6.86 -1.61 39.22
C VAL A 180 7.78 -1.75 40.44
N ASN A 181 8.12 -2.99 40.79
CA ASN A 181 9.14 -3.26 41.82
C ASN A 181 10.57 -3.09 41.25
N ASN A 182 11.58 -3.31 42.12
CA ASN A 182 13.00 -3.22 41.76
C ASN A 182 13.45 -4.24 40.67
N ARG A 183 12.61 -5.21 40.35
CA ARG A 183 12.83 -6.20 39.27
C ARG A 183 12.03 -5.89 38.01
N GLY A 184 11.29 -4.75 37.96
CA GLY A 184 10.47 -4.36 36.82
C GLY A 184 9.12 -5.07 36.70
N ARG A 185 8.68 -5.83 37.74
CA ARG A 185 7.32 -6.42 37.76
C ARG A 185 6.30 -5.38 38.11
N VAL A 186 5.19 -5.38 37.37
CA VAL A 186 4.02 -4.55 37.66
C VAL A 186 3.39 -4.98 38.95
N ILE A 187 3.26 -4.04 39.89
CA ILE A 187 2.61 -4.22 41.20
C ILE A 187 1.13 -3.84 41.09
N ARG A 188 0.86 -2.68 40.46
CA ARG A 188 -0.48 -2.17 40.27
C ARG A 188 -0.52 -1.14 39.13
N GLN A 189 -1.67 -0.98 38.54
CA GLN A 189 -2.01 0.11 37.61
C GLN A 189 -2.35 1.36 38.43
N LEU A 190 -1.80 2.51 38.05
CA LEU A 190 -2.02 3.78 38.72
C LEU A 190 -3.00 4.66 37.93
N LYS A 191 -2.79 4.74 36.61
CA LYS A 191 -3.57 5.57 35.71
C LYS A 191 -3.59 4.95 34.31
N GLU A 192 -4.68 5.16 33.60
CA GLU A 192 -4.81 4.80 32.19
C GLU A 192 -5.21 6.04 31.39
N VAL A 193 -4.53 6.22 30.25
CA VAL A 193 -4.93 7.14 29.19
C VAL A 193 -5.25 6.28 28.00
N PRO A 194 -6.53 6.12 27.64
CA PRO A 194 -6.92 5.24 26.55
C PRO A 194 -6.37 5.74 25.20
N PRO A 195 -6.04 4.82 24.28
CA PRO A 195 -5.65 5.19 22.93
C PRO A 195 -6.82 5.81 22.18
N GLN A 196 -6.50 6.70 21.23
CA GLN A 196 -7.49 7.24 20.29
C GLN A 196 -7.40 6.48 18.98
N ALA A 197 -8.50 5.86 18.56
CA ALA A 197 -8.55 5.16 17.28
C ALA A 197 -8.26 6.09 16.11
N GLY A 198 -7.65 5.56 15.07
CA GLY A 198 -7.52 6.27 13.80
C GLY A 198 -8.87 6.52 13.14
N HIS A 199 -8.92 7.46 12.23
CA HIS A 199 -10.13 7.81 11.50
C HIS A 199 -10.33 6.88 10.31
N ASP A 200 -11.59 6.54 10.06
CA ASP A 200 -12.00 5.79 8.88
C ASP A 200 -11.91 6.67 7.62
N ILE A 201 -11.60 6.05 6.50
CA ILE A 201 -11.49 6.72 5.19
C ILE A 201 -12.51 6.11 4.23
N TYR A 202 -13.22 6.97 3.50
CA TYR A 202 -14.10 6.60 2.41
C TYR A 202 -13.48 7.02 1.08
N LEU A 203 -13.22 6.05 0.22
CA LEU A 203 -12.65 6.28 -1.11
C LEU A 203 -13.74 6.54 -2.14
N THR A 204 -13.37 7.13 -3.27
CA THR A 204 -14.25 7.28 -4.44
C THR A 204 -14.37 5.98 -5.25
N LEU A 205 -13.54 4.98 -4.97
CA LEU A 205 -13.53 3.68 -5.64
C LEU A 205 -14.85 2.93 -5.47
N ASP A 206 -15.26 2.24 -6.50
CA ASP A 206 -16.36 1.28 -6.51
C ASP A 206 -15.80 -0.14 -6.59
N LEU A 207 -15.93 -0.90 -5.51
CA LEU A 207 -15.38 -2.26 -5.43
C LEU A 207 -15.93 -3.18 -6.52
N LYS A 208 -17.24 -3.09 -6.81
CA LYS A 208 -17.88 -3.96 -7.81
C LYS A 208 -17.35 -3.68 -9.21
N LEU A 209 -17.19 -2.38 -9.55
CA LEU A 209 -16.61 -1.97 -10.82
C LEU A 209 -15.14 -2.43 -10.92
N GLN A 210 -14.36 -2.24 -9.86
CA GLN A 210 -12.97 -2.68 -9.78
C GLN A 210 -12.83 -4.19 -10.06
N GLN A 211 -13.59 -5.01 -9.32
CA GLN A 211 -13.56 -6.47 -9.47
C GLN A 211 -14.07 -6.93 -10.85
N TYR A 212 -15.06 -6.26 -11.40
CA TYR A 212 -15.56 -6.54 -12.73
C TYR A 212 -14.48 -6.33 -13.78
N ILE A 213 -13.76 -5.20 -13.73
CA ILE A 213 -12.66 -4.89 -14.65
C ILE A 213 -11.52 -5.92 -14.47
N GLU A 214 -11.14 -6.24 -13.23
CA GLU A 214 -10.11 -7.25 -12.96
C GLU A 214 -10.48 -8.62 -13.55
N THR A 215 -11.75 -9.00 -13.46
CA THR A 215 -12.26 -10.24 -14.07
C THR A 215 -12.12 -10.23 -15.60
N LEU A 216 -12.44 -9.11 -16.25
CA LEU A 216 -12.30 -8.96 -17.70
C LEU A 216 -10.83 -9.01 -18.16
N LEU A 217 -9.91 -8.55 -17.32
CA LEU A 217 -8.48 -8.49 -17.60
C LEU A 217 -7.70 -9.73 -17.13
N ALA A 218 -8.39 -10.74 -16.62
CA ALA A 218 -7.74 -11.95 -16.11
C ALA A 218 -6.78 -12.57 -17.15
N GLY A 219 -5.54 -12.83 -16.73
CA GLY A 219 -4.47 -13.35 -17.59
C GLY A 219 -3.76 -12.30 -18.47
N SER A 220 -4.17 -11.04 -18.40
CA SER A 220 -3.56 -9.95 -19.17
C SER A 220 -2.67 -9.07 -18.31
N ARG A 221 -1.64 -8.46 -18.93
CA ARG A 221 -0.88 -7.35 -18.34
C ARG A 221 -1.49 -6.05 -18.81
N ALA A 222 -2.24 -5.38 -17.94
CA ALA A 222 -3.01 -4.20 -18.30
C ALA A 222 -3.17 -3.22 -17.15
N ALA A 223 -3.50 -1.98 -17.48
CA ALA A 223 -3.96 -0.98 -16.55
C ALA A 223 -5.25 -0.34 -17.04
N VAL A 224 -6.19 -0.12 -16.12
CA VAL A 224 -7.43 0.62 -16.41
C VAL A 224 -7.67 1.62 -15.27
N VAL A 225 -7.91 2.88 -15.65
CA VAL A 225 -8.32 3.94 -14.74
C VAL A 225 -9.67 4.47 -15.20
N VAL A 226 -10.65 4.45 -14.30
CA VAL A 226 -11.99 4.99 -14.55
C VAL A 226 -12.21 6.18 -13.62
N THR A 227 -12.54 7.34 -14.22
CA THR A 227 -12.80 8.57 -13.47
C THR A 227 -14.21 9.11 -13.76
N ASP A 228 -14.80 9.76 -12.77
CA ASP A 228 -16.01 10.57 -12.97
C ASP A 228 -15.58 11.97 -13.44
N PRO A 229 -15.88 12.37 -14.70
CA PRO A 229 -15.42 13.65 -15.23
C PRO A 229 -16.04 14.87 -14.54
N ARG A 230 -17.14 14.70 -13.79
CA ARG A 230 -17.81 15.79 -13.07
C ARG A 230 -17.11 16.13 -11.76
N THR A 231 -16.50 15.14 -11.10
CA THR A 231 -15.92 15.28 -9.76
C THR A 231 -14.41 15.08 -9.73
N GLY A 232 -13.84 14.48 -10.78
CA GLY A 232 -12.46 14.00 -10.81
C GLY A 232 -12.23 12.73 -9.97
N GLY A 233 -13.28 12.20 -9.33
CA GLY A 233 -13.18 11.02 -8.47
C GLY A 233 -12.78 9.78 -9.27
N VAL A 234 -11.80 9.03 -8.76
CA VAL A 234 -11.36 7.75 -9.33
C VAL A 234 -12.33 6.66 -8.87
N LEU A 235 -13.05 6.05 -9.83
CA LEU A 235 -14.02 4.98 -9.57
C LEU A 235 -13.39 3.60 -9.59
N ALA A 236 -12.37 3.41 -10.43
CA ALA A 236 -11.56 2.20 -10.47
C ALA A 236 -10.13 2.54 -10.89
N LEU A 237 -9.17 1.84 -10.32
CA LEU A 237 -7.76 1.91 -10.70
C LEU A 237 -7.19 0.50 -10.63
N VAL A 238 -7.08 -0.12 -11.81
CA VAL A 238 -6.71 -1.52 -11.96
C VAL A 238 -5.31 -1.63 -12.55
N SER A 239 -4.50 -2.52 -11.97
CA SER A 239 -3.22 -2.97 -12.52
C SER A 239 -3.17 -4.49 -12.41
N THR A 240 -3.08 -5.18 -13.56
CA THR A 240 -3.02 -6.64 -13.61
C THR A 240 -1.71 -7.14 -14.22
N PRO A 241 -1.17 -8.29 -13.75
CA PRO A 241 -1.59 -9.03 -12.54
C PRO A 241 -1.27 -8.27 -11.26
N SER A 242 -1.88 -8.68 -10.16
CA SER A 242 -1.70 -8.13 -8.83
C SER A 242 -1.28 -9.23 -7.84
N TYR A 243 -1.18 -8.92 -6.56
CA TYR A 243 -0.76 -9.84 -5.51
C TYR A 243 -1.59 -9.66 -4.24
N ASP A 244 -1.63 -10.67 -3.37
CA ASP A 244 -2.37 -10.58 -2.11
C ASP A 244 -1.60 -9.77 -1.07
N PRO A 245 -2.11 -8.61 -0.60
CA PRO A 245 -1.46 -7.76 0.39
C PRO A 245 -1.39 -8.42 1.78
N ASN A 246 -2.27 -9.40 2.08
CA ASN A 246 -2.24 -10.12 3.35
C ASN A 246 -0.92 -10.89 3.56
N LEU A 247 -0.20 -11.25 2.51
CA LEU A 247 1.12 -11.89 2.59
C LEU A 247 2.16 -11.00 3.29
N PHE A 248 2.00 -9.68 3.25
CA PHE A 248 2.97 -8.71 3.76
C PHE A 248 2.72 -8.30 5.20
N VAL A 249 1.52 -8.48 5.72
CA VAL A 249 1.10 -7.95 7.04
C VAL A 249 1.99 -8.44 8.19
N ASP A 250 2.33 -9.72 8.24
CA ASP A 250 3.23 -10.27 9.27
C ASP A 250 4.68 -10.39 8.81
N GLY A 251 4.97 -9.87 7.62
CA GLY A 251 6.21 -10.09 6.90
C GLY A 251 6.08 -11.26 5.92
N ILE A 252 6.40 -10.99 4.67
CA ILE A 252 6.37 -12.00 3.60
C ILE A 252 7.56 -12.95 3.73
N SER A 253 7.36 -14.24 3.40
CA SER A 253 8.46 -15.20 3.34
C SER A 253 9.42 -14.87 2.19
N SER A 254 10.72 -15.16 2.35
CA SER A 254 11.71 -14.96 1.28
C SER A 254 11.34 -15.74 0.01
N LYS A 255 10.70 -16.89 0.16
CA LYS A 255 10.23 -17.72 -0.96
C LYS A 255 9.12 -17.00 -1.74
N ASP A 256 8.09 -16.54 -1.05
CA ASP A 256 6.92 -15.89 -1.68
C ASP A 256 7.32 -14.54 -2.29
N TYR A 257 8.17 -13.78 -1.60
CA TYR A 257 8.69 -12.52 -2.13
C TYR A 257 9.52 -12.74 -3.40
N SER A 258 10.42 -13.73 -3.40
CA SER A 258 11.21 -14.08 -4.57
C SER A 258 10.34 -14.55 -5.74
N ALA A 259 9.26 -15.28 -5.46
CA ALA A 259 8.30 -15.68 -6.48
C ALA A 259 7.63 -14.47 -7.14
N LEU A 260 7.16 -13.48 -6.34
CA LEU A 260 6.56 -12.26 -6.86
C LEU A 260 7.57 -11.38 -7.63
N LEU A 261 8.80 -11.28 -7.13
CA LEU A 261 9.86 -10.45 -7.72
C LEU A 261 10.33 -11.00 -9.08
N ASN A 262 10.43 -12.33 -9.21
CA ASN A 262 10.92 -13.01 -10.41
C ASN A 262 9.79 -13.41 -11.37
N ASP A 263 8.53 -13.08 -11.07
CA ASP A 263 7.43 -13.35 -11.98
C ASP A 263 7.58 -12.50 -13.25
N PRO A 264 7.65 -13.12 -14.45
CA PRO A 264 7.80 -12.40 -15.72
C PRO A 264 6.64 -11.42 -16.00
N ASN A 265 5.51 -11.59 -15.34
CA ASN A 265 4.38 -10.68 -15.43
C ASN A 265 4.46 -9.49 -14.47
N THR A 266 5.51 -9.42 -13.64
CA THR A 266 5.81 -8.30 -12.73
C THR A 266 4.59 -7.80 -11.93
N PRO A 267 3.99 -8.65 -11.05
CA PRO A 267 2.77 -8.29 -10.31
C PRO A 267 2.97 -7.15 -9.31
N LEU A 268 4.21 -6.90 -8.87
CA LEU A 268 4.52 -5.81 -7.93
C LEU A 268 4.46 -4.42 -8.57
N VAL A 269 4.48 -4.31 -9.91
CA VAL A 269 4.46 -3.03 -10.61
C VAL A 269 3.03 -2.48 -10.72
N ASN A 270 2.81 -1.29 -10.19
CA ASN A 270 1.57 -0.55 -10.42
C ASN A 270 1.57 0.08 -11.82
N ARG A 271 1.01 -0.63 -12.79
CA ARG A 271 0.98 -0.20 -14.20
C ARG A 271 0.16 1.06 -14.44
N ALA A 272 -0.79 1.34 -13.57
CA ALA A 272 -1.63 2.53 -13.71
C ALA A 272 -0.91 3.82 -13.33
N THR A 273 0.06 3.75 -12.40
CA THR A 273 0.79 4.93 -11.89
C THR A 273 2.27 4.96 -12.29
N GLN A 274 2.88 3.80 -12.54
CA GLN A 274 4.30 3.66 -12.87
C GLN A 274 4.54 3.20 -14.32
N GLY A 275 3.49 2.76 -15.02
CA GLY A 275 3.61 2.30 -16.40
C GLY A 275 3.93 3.45 -17.34
N VAL A 276 4.92 3.27 -18.21
CA VAL A 276 5.31 4.23 -19.24
C VAL A 276 4.88 3.66 -20.58
N TYR A 277 3.83 4.25 -21.17
CA TYR A 277 3.24 3.80 -22.43
C TYR A 277 3.22 4.94 -23.44
N PRO A 278 3.55 4.68 -24.74
CA PRO A 278 3.37 5.68 -25.78
C PRO A 278 1.87 5.99 -25.92
N PRO A 279 1.47 7.27 -25.86
CA PRO A 279 0.05 7.64 -25.93
C PRO A 279 -0.59 7.37 -27.29
N ALA A 280 0.23 7.24 -28.34
CA ALA A 280 -0.21 7.03 -29.72
C ALA A 280 -1.31 8.04 -30.13
N SER A 281 -2.32 7.61 -30.89
CA SER A 281 -3.38 8.50 -31.38
C SER A 281 -4.29 9.09 -30.31
N THR A 282 -4.24 8.60 -29.06
CA THR A 282 -5.03 9.18 -27.96
C THR A 282 -4.61 10.62 -27.61
N VAL A 283 -3.40 11.04 -27.99
CA VAL A 283 -2.90 12.40 -27.76
C VAL A 283 -3.38 13.40 -28.81
N LYS A 284 -3.81 12.94 -30.00
CA LYS A 284 -4.17 13.79 -31.14
C LYS A 284 -5.25 14.84 -30.83
N PRO A 285 -6.35 14.55 -30.12
CA PRO A 285 -7.33 15.55 -29.73
C PRO A 285 -6.73 16.71 -28.93
N TYR A 286 -5.81 16.41 -28.02
CA TYR A 286 -5.14 17.42 -27.19
C TYR A 286 -4.20 18.30 -28.02
N VAL A 287 -3.45 17.71 -28.96
CA VAL A 287 -2.61 18.44 -29.92
C VAL A 287 -3.47 19.31 -30.81
N ALA A 288 -4.62 18.81 -31.32
CA ALA A 288 -5.55 19.59 -32.11
C ALA A 288 -6.10 20.82 -31.40
N VAL A 289 -6.58 20.64 -30.14
CA VAL A 289 -7.08 21.76 -29.33
C VAL A 289 -5.97 22.75 -29.04
N SER A 290 -4.76 22.27 -28.71
CA SER A 290 -3.59 23.11 -28.47
C SER A 290 -3.25 23.97 -29.69
N ALA A 291 -3.19 23.37 -30.86
CA ALA A 291 -2.83 24.07 -32.11
C ALA A 291 -3.90 25.09 -32.54
N LEU A 292 -5.18 24.74 -32.41
CA LEU A 292 -6.30 25.67 -32.65
C LEU A 292 -6.28 26.85 -31.69
N SER A 293 -6.08 26.59 -30.40
CA SER A 293 -6.05 27.63 -29.35
C SER A 293 -4.83 28.52 -29.46
N ALA A 294 -3.69 27.97 -29.87
CA ALA A 294 -2.46 28.74 -30.12
C ALA A 294 -2.47 29.50 -31.43
N GLY A 295 -3.51 29.36 -32.26
CA GLY A 295 -3.64 30.02 -33.57
C GLY A 295 -2.67 29.47 -34.63
N VAL A 296 -2.08 28.30 -34.42
CA VAL A 296 -1.19 27.66 -35.42
C VAL A 296 -1.97 27.11 -36.58
N ILE A 297 -3.15 26.60 -36.32
CA ILE A 297 -4.12 26.16 -37.35
C ILE A 297 -5.50 26.78 -37.10
N THR A 298 -6.33 26.74 -38.10
CA THR A 298 -7.77 27.07 -38.03
C THR A 298 -8.59 25.83 -38.40
N ARG A 299 -9.90 25.88 -38.24
CA ARG A 299 -10.81 24.80 -38.69
C ARG A 299 -10.73 24.53 -40.17
N ASN A 300 -10.34 25.54 -40.96
CA ASN A 300 -10.26 25.51 -42.44
C ASN A 300 -8.83 25.22 -42.92
N THR A 301 -7.85 25.17 -42.06
CA THR A 301 -6.47 24.80 -42.43
C THR A 301 -6.47 23.40 -43.01
N THR A 302 -5.94 23.26 -44.22
CA THR A 302 -5.83 21.97 -44.92
C THR A 302 -4.38 21.66 -45.24
N LEU A 303 -3.96 20.42 -44.96
CA LEU A 303 -2.66 19.87 -45.31
C LEU A 303 -2.84 18.72 -46.29
N PHE A 304 -1.86 18.53 -47.17
CA PHE A 304 -1.83 17.37 -48.06
C PHE A 304 -1.04 16.23 -47.41
N ASP A 305 -1.65 15.07 -47.35
CA ASP A 305 -1.05 13.84 -46.81
C ASP A 305 -0.71 12.87 -47.94
N PRO A 306 0.58 12.70 -48.27
CA PRO A 306 1.01 11.72 -49.27
C PRO A 306 1.23 10.32 -48.68
N GLY A 307 0.87 10.08 -47.41
CA GLY A 307 1.13 8.84 -46.64
C GLY A 307 2.44 8.84 -45.89
N TRP A 308 3.14 9.96 -45.87
CA TRP A 308 4.38 10.13 -45.09
C TRP A 308 4.67 11.61 -44.84
N TRP A 309 5.39 11.87 -43.75
CA TRP A 309 5.92 13.18 -43.39
C TRP A 309 7.45 13.10 -43.22
N GLN A 310 8.14 14.18 -43.54
CA GLN A 310 9.59 14.26 -43.43
C GLN A 310 9.99 15.55 -42.74
N LEU A 311 10.85 15.41 -41.68
CA LEU A 311 11.40 16.56 -41.00
C LEU A 311 12.32 17.34 -41.95
N PRO A 312 12.18 18.66 -42.06
CA PRO A 312 13.10 19.47 -42.83
C PRO A 312 14.55 19.24 -42.41
N GLY A 313 15.42 18.98 -43.43
CA GLY A 313 16.83 18.64 -43.17
C GLY A 313 17.13 17.19 -42.77
N SER A 314 16.16 16.32 -42.75
CA SER A 314 16.31 14.88 -42.47
C SER A 314 15.90 14.05 -43.70
N GLU A 315 16.58 12.94 -43.93
CA GLU A 315 16.19 11.97 -44.98
C GLU A 315 15.13 10.98 -44.48
N LYS A 316 14.87 10.93 -43.16
CA LYS A 316 13.94 9.99 -42.58
C LYS A 316 12.48 10.37 -42.84
N ARG A 317 11.73 9.42 -43.37
CA ARG A 317 10.28 9.53 -43.60
C ARG A 317 9.53 8.85 -42.47
N TYR A 318 8.61 9.57 -41.87
CA TYR A 318 7.65 9.07 -40.88
C TYR A 318 6.36 8.72 -41.60
N ARG A 319 5.99 7.45 -41.62
CA ARG A 319 4.87 6.94 -42.42
C ARG A 319 3.57 7.07 -41.64
N ASP A 320 2.50 7.37 -42.40
CA ASP A 320 1.12 7.20 -41.94
C ASP A 320 0.72 5.71 -41.98
N TRP A 321 -0.32 5.34 -41.23
CA TRP A 321 -0.89 4.00 -41.31
C TRP A 321 -1.47 3.69 -42.68
N LYS A 322 -1.99 4.71 -43.39
CA LYS A 322 -2.48 4.59 -44.76
C LYS A 322 -1.34 4.88 -45.73
N LYS A 323 -0.86 3.86 -46.42
CA LYS A 323 0.34 3.90 -47.27
C LYS A 323 0.30 5.00 -48.36
N TRP A 324 -0.87 5.28 -48.90
CA TRP A 324 -1.08 6.24 -50.00
C TRP A 324 -1.58 7.61 -49.54
N GLY A 325 -1.66 7.78 -48.20
CA GLY A 325 -2.15 9.00 -47.58
C GLY A 325 -3.66 9.21 -47.67
N HIS A 326 -4.09 10.36 -47.19
CA HIS A 326 -5.48 10.75 -47.07
C HIS A 326 -5.82 11.95 -47.98
N GLU A 327 -4.91 12.34 -48.86
CA GLU A 327 -5.04 13.52 -49.73
C GLU A 327 -5.11 14.82 -48.88
N ARG A 328 -6.17 15.63 -49.06
CA ARG A 328 -6.36 16.87 -48.30
C ARG A 328 -7.13 16.61 -47.02
N LEU A 329 -6.50 16.96 -45.92
CA LEU A 329 -7.02 16.80 -44.53
C LEU A 329 -7.16 18.17 -43.88
N ASN A 330 -8.29 18.41 -43.24
CA ASN A 330 -8.42 19.43 -42.20
C ASN A 330 -8.37 18.75 -40.81
N VAL A 331 -8.40 19.53 -39.70
CA VAL A 331 -8.28 19.01 -38.34
C VAL A 331 -9.37 17.98 -38.00
N THR A 332 -10.61 18.19 -38.45
CA THR A 332 -11.74 17.28 -38.23
C THR A 332 -11.48 15.93 -38.88
N ARG A 333 -11.21 15.95 -40.21
CA ARG A 333 -10.94 14.73 -40.96
C ARG A 333 -9.67 14.02 -40.49
N SER A 334 -8.66 14.77 -40.03
CA SER A 334 -7.42 14.19 -39.49
C SER A 334 -7.64 13.43 -38.17
N LEU A 335 -8.57 13.88 -37.31
CA LEU A 335 -9.00 13.15 -36.14
C LEU A 335 -9.85 11.92 -36.49
N GLU A 336 -10.78 12.07 -37.43
CA GLU A 336 -11.69 11.03 -37.91
C GLU A 336 -10.91 9.85 -38.54
N GLU A 337 -9.96 10.16 -39.42
CA GLU A 337 -9.10 9.18 -40.09
C GLU A 337 -7.87 8.77 -39.25
N SER A 338 -7.66 9.41 -38.10
CA SER A 338 -6.45 9.23 -37.26
C SER A 338 -5.14 9.42 -38.03
N ALA A 339 -5.08 10.41 -38.94
CA ALA A 339 -3.92 10.66 -39.78
C ALA A 339 -2.73 11.16 -38.98
N ASP A 340 -1.60 10.46 -39.03
CA ASP A 340 -0.39 10.83 -38.28
C ASP A 340 0.34 12.03 -38.89
N THR A 341 0.39 12.10 -40.22
CA THR A 341 1.13 13.11 -40.98
C THR A 341 0.63 14.53 -40.71
N PHE A 342 -0.69 14.72 -40.58
CA PHE A 342 -1.26 16.00 -40.20
C PHE A 342 -0.73 16.49 -38.86
N PHE A 343 -0.70 15.60 -37.83
CA PHE A 343 -0.26 15.94 -36.51
C PHE A 343 1.26 16.09 -36.39
N TYR A 344 2.06 15.40 -37.21
CA TYR A 344 3.50 15.66 -37.33
C TYR A 344 3.77 17.07 -37.83
N GLN A 345 3.09 17.50 -38.88
CA GLN A 345 3.26 18.85 -39.41
C GLN A 345 2.78 19.90 -38.41
N VAL A 346 1.62 19.73 -37.80
CA VAL A 346 1.06 20.65 -36.81
C VAL A 346 2.00 20.78 -35.60
N ALA A 347 2.54 19.68 -35.09
CA ALA A 347 3.51 19.69 -33.96
C ALA A 347 4.81 20.40 -34.35
N TYR A 348 5.27 20.20 -35.56
CA TYR A 348 6.45 20.90 -36.09
C TYR A 348 6.23 22.41 -36.21
N ASP A 349 5.09 22.84 -36.78
CA ASP A 349 4.75 24.26 -36.91
C ASP A 349 4.50 24.94 -35.57
N MET A 350 4.04 24.18 -34.59
CA MET A 350 3.83 24.65 -33.23
C MET A 350 5.14 24.87 -32.47
N GLY A 351 6.12 24.01 -32.72
CA GLY A 351 7.40 23.94 -32.00
C GLY A 351 7.26 23.32 -30.62
N ILE A 352 8.38 22.79 -30.11
CA ILE A 352 8.38 21.99 -28.87
C ILE A 352 7.96 22.81 -27.63
N ASP A 353 8.42 24.05 -27.50
CA ASP A 353 8.14 24.87 -26.32
C ASP A 353 6.67 25.18 -26.20
N ARG A 354 6.04 25.63 -27.29
CA ARG A 354 4.61 25.94 -27.31
C ARG A 354 3.75 24.69 -27.19
N LEU A 355 4.16 23.57 -27.82
CA LEU A 355 3.48 22.29 -27.67
C LEU A 355 3.52 21.85 -26.21
N SER A 356 4.69 21.90 -25.55
CA SER A 356 4.85 21.54 -24.15
C SER A 356 4.02 22.42 -23.21
N GLU A 357 4.03 23.74 -23.42
CA GLU A 357 3.19 24.68 -22.63
C GLU A 357 1.71 24.32 -22.70
N TRP A 358 1.21 24.09 -23.93
CA TRP A 358 -0.21 23.77 -24.13
C TRP A 358 -0.59 22.38 -23.61
N MET A 359 0.26 21.38 -23.84
CA MET A 359 0.04 20.03 -23.32
C MET A 359 0.07 20.00 -21.78
N GLY A 360 0.90 20.84 -21.16
CA GLY A 360 0.92 21.02 -19.72
C GLY A 360 -0.43 21.47 -19.14
N LYS A 361 -1.23 22.26 -19.89
CA LYS A 361 -2.59 22.67 -19.47
C LYS A 361 -3.57 21.49 -19.33
N PHE A 362 -3.27 20.37 -19.99
CA PHE A 362 -4.02 19.12 -19.85
C PHE A 362 -3.39 18.16 -18.82
N GLY A 363 -2.34 18.59 -18.12
CA GLY A 363 -1.65 17.79 -17.12
C GLY A 363 -0.51 16.91 -17.63
N TYR A 364 -0.20 16.93 -18.93
CA TYR A 364 0.96 16.20 -19.45
C TYR A 364 2.25 16.79 -18.89
N GLY A 365 3.16 15.90 -18.46
CA GLY A 365 4.45 16.30 -17.87
C GLY A 365 4.35 16.77 -16.40
N HIS A 366 3.17 16.70 -15.78
CA HIS A 366 2.96 17.00 -14.36
C HIS A 366 2.61 15.76 -13.57
N TYR A 367 3.06 15.71 -12.31
CA TYR A 367 2.62 14.68 -11.38
C TYR A 367 1.15 14.85 -11.05
N THR A 368 0.40 13.77 -11.09
CA THR A 368 -1.03 13.77 -10.72
C THR A 368 -1.26 13.83 -9.22
N CYS A 369 -0.22 13.64 -8.41
CA CYS A 369 -0.25 13.51 -6.95
C CYS A 369 -1.17 12.37 -6.45
N LEU A 370 -1.59 11.49 -7.35
CA LEU A 370 -2.39 10.32 -7.01
C LEU A 370 -1.47 9.23 -6.46
N LEU A 371 -1.64 8.86 -5.19
CA LEU A 371 -0.86 7.83 -4.51
C LEU A 371 0.67 8.06 -4.57
N TYR A 372 1.06 9.32 -4.62
CA TYR A 372 2.48 9.69 -4.68
C TYR A 372 3.15 9.32 -3.35
N THR A 373 3.90 8.24 -3.39
CA THR A 373 4.87 7.88 -2.35
C THR A 373 6.24 7.98 -2.98
N SER A 374 7.00 9.02 -2.64
CA SER A 374 8.27 9.39 -3.27
C SER A 374 9.35 8.31 -3.26
N ASP A 375 9.17 7.25 -2.47
CA ASP A 375 10.24 6.30 -2.18
C ASP A 375 9.97 4.88 -2.71
N ALA A 376 8.83 4.61 -3.35
CA ALA A 376 8.54 3.27 -3.88
C ALA A 376 9.46 2.85 -5.05
N ALA A 377 10.11 3.81 -5.71
CA ALA A 377 11.06 3.54 -6.78
C ALA A 377 12.50 3.24 -6.27
N ASP A 378 12.84 3.70 -5.06
CA ASP A 378 14.16 3.49 -4.46
C ASP A 378 14.26 2.20 -3.64
N GLU A 379 13.14 1.63 -3.21
CA GLU A 379 13.11 0.35 -2.48
C GLU A 379 13.18 -0.88 -3.40
N ALA A 380 13.02 -0.70 -4.71
CA ALA A 380 13.08 -1.77 -5.72
C ALA A 380 14.43 -1.86 -6.46
N ARG A 381 15.46 -1.09 -6.02
CA ARG A 381 16.84 -1.17 -6.55
C ARG A 381 17.79 -1.84 -5.59
#